data_d04e768a34943ea6bf7cb4727ccd9f20
#
_entry.id   d04e768a34943ea6bf7cb4727ccd9f20
#
_cell.length_a   1.000
_cell.length_b   1.000
_cell.length_c   1.000
_cell.angle_alpha   90.00
_cell.angle_beta   90.00
_cell.angle_gamma   90.00
#
_symmetry.space_group_name_H-M   'P 1'
#
loop_
_entity.id
_entity.type
_entity.pdbx_description
1 polymer ?
#
loop_
_entity_poly.entity_id
_entity_poly.type
_entity_poly.pdbx_seq_one_letter_code
_entity_poly.pdbx_strand_id
1 'polypeptide(L)'
;MALAPAEWSHIPVNIPIMYMNRLVTFLISPLAIFLILTTYLTGCSKSDEHVADALARVTNSKDEVSLGDITSYKWDTVYVIGPYQTFEHNEINGIPPKVKKRLKSQELCDTWFILLFTCNQDFVSYSDARRGIMDGLGLKEGIYSPETIIPIPSNLD
;
A
#
# COMPACT_ATOMS: atom_id res chain seq x y z
N MET A 1 -3.58 11.12 -85.28
CA MET A 1 -3.55 12.09 -84.17
C MET A 1 -3.35 11.33 -82.89
N ALA A 2 -2.10 11.30 -82.39
CA ALA A 2 -1.73 10.57 -81.19
C ALA A 2 -1.53 11.58 -80.04
N LEU A 3 -2.25 11.39 -78.91
CA LEU A 3 -2.11 12.19 -77.74
C LEU A 3 -1.00 11.60 -76.84
N ALA A 4 -0.04 12.43 -76.47
CA ALA A 4 1.06 12.07 -75.62
C ALA A 4 0.61 11.93 -74.14
N PRO A 5 1.21 10.97 -73.43
CA PRO A 5 0.89 10.83 -71.97
C PRO A 5 1.59 11.90 -71.12
N ALA A 6 0.86 12.44 -70.13
CA ALA A 6 1.35 13.42 -69.18
C ALA A 6 2.36 12.78 -68.21
N GLU A 7 3.56 13.32 -68.17
CA GLU A 7 4.57 12.99 -67.15
C GLU A 7 4.18 13.57 -65.78
N TRP A 8 3.97 12.66 -64.82
CA TRP A 8 3.84 13.04 -63.43
C TRP A 8 5.23 13.21 -62.81
N SER A 9 5.67 14.45 -62.65
CA SER A 9 6.91 14.78 -61.96
C SER A 9 6.78 14.43 -60.46
N HIS A 10 7.63 13.52 -60.04
CA HIS A 10 7.82 13.17 -58.61
C HIS A 10 8.31 14.39 -57.83
N ILE A 11 7.49 14.91 -56.93
CA ILE A 11 7.91 15.91 -55.93
C ILE A 11 8.57 15.14 -54.79
N PRO A 12 9.87 15.31 -54.55
CA PRO A 12 10.50 14.70 -53.38
C PRO A 12 10.04 15.46 -52.13
N VAL A 13 9.19 14.84 -51.33
CA VAL A 13 8.82 15.33 -49.97
C VAL A 13 10.00 15.06 -49.05
N ASN A 14 10.92 16.00 -49.01
CA ASN A 14 12.05 15.97 -48.09
C ASN A 14 11.60 16.51 -46.73
N ILE A 15 10.98 15.66 -45.92
CA ILE A 15 10.61 16.02 -44.53
C ILE A 15 11.90 15.97 -43.71
N PRO A 16 12.42 17.10 -43.17
CA PRO A 16 13.66 17.08 -42.41
C PRO A 16 13.47 16.26 -41.11
N ILE A 17 14.32 15.24 -40.98
CA ILE A 17 14.38 14.30 -39.84
C ILE A 17 14.39 15.03 -38.47
N MET A 18 14.84 16.30 -38.44
CA MET A 18 14.90 17.15 -37.27
C MET A 18 13.51 17.46 -36.63
N TYR A 19 12.44 17.49 -37.44
CA TYR A 19 11.08 17.75 -36.95
C TYR A 19 10.43 16.52 -36.30
N MET A 20 10.81 15.33 -36.77
CA MET A 20 10.26 14.08 -36.25
C MET A 20 10.72 13.81 -34.80
N ASN A 21 12.00 14.11 -34.48
CA ASN A 21 12.52 13.92 -33.12
C ASN A 21 11.89 14.88 -32.10
N ARG A 22 11.54 16.10 -32.48
CA ARG A 22 10.87 17.05 -31.56
C ARG A 22 9.41 16.67 -31.30
N LEU A 23 8.71 16.12 -32.30
CA LEU A 23 7.31 15.70 -32.14
C LEU A 23 7.20 14.48 -31.22
N VAL A 24 8.12 13.52 -31.37
CA VAL A 24 8.17 12.31 -30.52
C VAL A 24 8.50 12.67 -29.07
N THR A 25 9.42 13.62 -28.84
CA THR A 25 9.77 14.07 -27.46
C THR A 25 8.61 14.80 -26.79
N PHE A 26 7.78 15.55 -27.55
CA PHE A 26 6.62 16.25 -27.00
C PHE A 26 5.45 15.32 -26.64
N LEU A 27 5.31 14.19 -27.36
CA LEU A 27 4.24 13.22 -27.10
C LEU A 27 4.59 12.24 -25.97
N ILE A 28 5.88 11.89 -25.82
CA ILE A 28 6.33 10.96 -24.75
C ILE A 28 6.31 11.64 -23.37
N SER A 29 6.61 12.93 -23.29
CA SER A 29 6.65 13.67 -22.02
C SER A 29 5.30 13.67 -21.26
N PRO A 30 4.14 14.01 -21.83
CA PRO A 30 2.87 13.97 -21.13
C PRO A 30 2.41 12.54 -20.81
N LEU A 31 2.72 11.56 -21.66
CA LEU A 31 2.37 10.16 -21.42
C LEU A 31 3.17 9.58 -20.25
N ALA A 32 4.45 9.89 -20.16
CA ALA A 32 5.30 9.49 -19.03
C ALA A 32 4.85 10.12 -17.72
N ILE A 33 4.48 11.40 -17.72
CA ILE A 33 3.93 12.10 -16.56
C ILE A 33 2.58 11.49 -16.16
N PHE A 34 1.72 11.18 -17.12
CA PHE A 34 0.43 10.54 -16.85
C PHE A 34 0.58 9.14 -16.28
N LEU A 35 1.53 8.34 -16.79
CA LEU A 35 1.85 7.00 -16.27
C LEU A 35 2.42 7.07 -14.83
N ILE A 36 3.28 8.03 -14.54
CA ILE A 36 3.81 8.25 -13.20
C ILE A 36 2.69 8.70 -12.25
N LEU A 37 1.83 9.62 -12.68
CA LEU A 37 0.70 10.10 -11.87
C LEU A 37 -0.31 8.97 -11.55
N THR A 38 -0.58 8.07 -12.50
CA THR A 38 -1.50 6.95 -12.27
C THR A 38 -0.95 5.92 -11.28
N THR A 39 0.35 5.70 -11.21
CA THR A 39 0.96 4.80 -10.21
C THR A 39 0.87 5.36 -8.79
N TYR A 40 0.88 6.69 -8.61
CA TYR A 40 0.66 7.31 -7.30
C TYR A 40 -0.81 7.33 -6.86
N LEU A 41 -1.77 7.29 -7.79
CA LEU A 41 -3.21 7.33 -7.47
C LEU A 41 -3.82 5.97 -7.15
N THR A 42 -3.13 4.87 -7.45
CA THR A 42 -3.62 3.50 -7.17
C THR A 42 -3.22 2.97 -5.79
N GLY A 43 -2.79 3.84 -4.87
CA GLY A 43 -2.66 3.51 -3.45
C GLY A 43 -4.02 3.11 -2.87
N CYS A 44 -4.51 1.93 -3.23
CA CYS A 44 -5.65 1.31 -2.58
C CYS A 44 -5.27 1.02 -1.13
N SER A 45 -5.72 1.86 -0.20
CA SER A 45 -5.67 1.58 1.22
C SER A 45 -6.69 0.48 1.55
N LYS A 46 -6.47 -0.73 1.03
CA LYS A 46 -7.15 -1.92 1.52
C LYS A 46 -6.49 -2.30 2.84
N SER A 47 -7.29 -2.81 3.77
CA SER A 47 -6.76 -3.57 4.91
C SER A 47 -5.82 -4.65 4.37
N ASP A 48 -4.66 -4.80 4.99
CA ASP A 48 -3.71 -5.86 4.62
C ASP A 48 -4.20 -7.19 5.18
N GLU A 49 -4.96 -7.92 4.38
CA GLU A 49 -5.50 -9.23 4.75
C GLU A 49 -4.38 -10.24 5.01
N HIS A 50 -3.20 -10.08 4.39
CA HIS A 50 -2.05 -10.99 4.60
C HIS A 50 -1.53 -10.91 6.04
N VAL A 51 -1.54 -9.75 6.67
CA VAL A 51 -1.13 -9.59 8.07
C VAL A 51 -2.11 -10.33 8.99
N ALA A 52 -3.42 -10.17 8.79
CA ALA A 52 -4.43 -10.87 9.57
C ALA A 52 -4.30 -12.40 9.45
N ASP A 53 -4.08 -12.89 8.22
CA ASP A 53 -3.86 -14.32 7.95
C ASP A 53 -2.53 -14.82 8.53
N ALA A 54 -1.47 -14.01 8.52
CA ALA A 54 -0.19 -14.36 9.13
C ALA A 54 -0.33 -14.47 10.65
N LEU A 55 -0.99 -13.50 11.31
CA LEU A 55 -1.28 -13.56 12.74
C LEU A 55 -2.11 -14.79 13.10
N ALA A 56 -3.13 -15.14 12.29
CA ALA A 56 -3.94 -16.33 12.51
C ALA A 56 -3.11 -17.64 12.37
N ARG A 57 -2.10 -17.66 11.52
CA ARG A 57 -1.18 -18.81 11.41
C ARG A 57 -0.23 -18.90 12.59
N VAL A 58 0.25 -17.78 13.09
CA VAL A 58 1.15 -17.73 14.26
C VAL A 58 0.47 -18.30 15.52
N THR A 59 -0.85 -18.09 15.71
CA THR A 59 -1.59 -18.71 16.84
C THR A 59 -1.52 -20.24 16.87
N ASN A 60 -1.26 -20.87 15.72
CA ASN A 60 -1.13 -22.30 15.56
C ASN A 60 0.33 -22.78 15.40
N SER A 61 1.30 -21.85 15.43
CA SER A 61 2.74 -22.16 15.36
C SER A 61 3.28 -22.52 16.72
N LYS A 62 4.33 -23.33 16.74
CA LYS A 62 5.14 -23.60 17.94
C LYS A 62 6.45 -22.79 17.96
N ASP A 63 6.71 -22.06 16.89
CA ASP A 63 7.95 -21.27 16.74
C ASP A 63 7.69 -19.81 17.14
N GLU A 64 8.66 -19.20 17.80
CA GLU A 64 8.65 -17.77 18.06
C GLU A 64 8.71 -17.00 16.74
N VAL A 65 7.86 -16.00 16.59
CA VAL A 65 7.75 -15.18 15.36
C VAL A 65 7.88 -13.72 15.75
N SER A 66 8.71 -12.96 15.03
CA SER A 66 8.76 -11.52 15.21
C SER A 66 7.63 -10.82 14.44
N LEU A 67 7.17 -9.67 14.93
CA LEU A 67 6.18 -8.86 14.19
C LEU A 67 6.69 -8.44 12.81
N GLY A 68 8.00 -8.29 12.63
CA GLY A 68 8.61 -7.99 11.34
C GLY A 68 8.41 -9.08 10.31
N ASP A 69 8.36 -10.36 10.74
CA ASP A 69 8.23 -11.51 9.83
C ASP A 69 6.81 -11.71 9.28
N ILE A 70 5.81 -11.06 9.87
CA ILE A 70 4.42 -11.17 9.40
C ILE A 70 4.08 -10.20 8.27
N THR A 71 5.00 -9.30 7.89
CA THR A 71 4.78 -8.29 6.86
C THR A 71 5.77 -8.44 5.71
N SER A 72 5.37 -8.02 4.50
CA SER A 72 6.23 -8.02 3.32
C SER A 72 6.82 -6.64 3.00
N TYR A 73 6.51 -5.63 3.79
CA TYR A 73 6.94 -4.23 3.59
C TYR A 73 7.74 -3.74 4.80
N LYS A 74 8.56 -2.70 4.56
CA LYS A 74 9.37 -2.07 5.60
C LYS A 74 8.52 -1.12 6.45
N TRP A 75 8.65 -1.24 7.77
CA TRP A 75 8.07 -0.35 8.77
C TRP A 75 8.99 -0.30 10.00
N ASP A 76 8.78 0.65 10.88
CA ASP A 76 9.53 0.80 12.13
C ASP A 76 8.63 0.78 13.37
N THR A 77 7.37 1.16 13.20
CA THR A 77 6.42 1.26 14.30
C THR A 77 5.06 0.71 13.89
N VAL A 78 4.45 -0.11 14.74
CA VAL A 78 3.04 -0.50 14.62
C VAL A 78 2.28 -0.07 15.86
N TYR A 79 1.17 0.61 15.64
CA TYR A 79 0.19 0.96 16.66
C TYR A 79 -0.89 -0.10 16.67
N VAL A 80 -1.03 -0.81 17.79
CA VAL A 80 -2.10 -1.77 18.02
C VAL A 80 -3.21 -1.06 18.77
N ILE A 81 -4.31 -0.81 18.08
CA ILE A 81 -5.47 -0.06 18.57
C ILE A 81 -6.57 -1.05 18.87
N GLY A 82 -6.93 -1.15 20.15
CA GLY A 82 -7.93 -2.09 20.62
C GLY A 82 -9.37 -1.63 20.40
N PRO A 83 -10.33 -2.50 20.76
CA PRO A 83 -11.74 -2.16 20.78
C PRO A 83 -12.03 -0.95 21.70
N TYR A 84 -13.01 -0.13 21.30
CA TYR A 84 -13.47 1.04 22.05
C TYR A 84 -12.43 2.15 22.29
N GLN A 85 -11.29 2.08 21.57
CA GLN A 85 -10.26 3.11 21.72
C GLN A 85 -10.42 4.25 20.72
N THR A 86 -10.26 5.47 21.24
CA THR A 86 -10.03 6.66 20.44
C THR A 86 -8.55 6.73 20.10
N PHE A 87 -8.21 6.79 18.83
CA PHE A 87 -6.83 6.93 18.38
C PHE A 87 -6.59 8.34 17.84
N GLU A 88 -5.77 9.11 18.56
CA GLU A 88 -5.30 10.41 18.08
C GLU A 88 -4.10 10.20 17.14
N HIS A 89 -4.31 10.51 15.87
CA HIS A 89 -3.35 10.24 14.79
C HIS A 89 -2.63 11.48 14.27
N ASN A 90 -2.59 12.54 15.10
CA ASN A 90 -2.02 13.85 14.70
C ASN A 90 -0.53 13.80 14.38
N GLU A 91 0.19 12.80 14.89
CA GLU A 91 1.63 12.60 14.68
C GLU A 91 1.96 11.73 13.47
N ILE A 92 0.95 11.12 12.82
CA ILE A 92 1.17 10.24 11.68
C ILE A 92 0.78 10.95 10.39
N ASN A 93 1.76 11.07 9.50
CA ASN A 93 1.56 11.71 8.21
C ASN A 93 0.91 10.76 7.20
N GLY A 94 0.20 11.33 6.24
CA GLY A 94 -0.25 10.60 5.05
C GLY A 94 -1.36 9.57 5.25
N ILE A 95 -2.01 9.51 6.43
CA ILE A 95 -3.12 8.57 6.65
C ILE A 95 -4.27 8.86 5.67
N PRO A 96 -4.67 7.88 4.82
CA PRO A 96 -5.76 8.07 3.88
C PRO A 96 -7.10 8.34 4.56
N PRO A 97 -8.01 9.14 3.95
CA PRO A 97 -9.32 9.46 4.55
C PRO A 97 -10.15 8.24 4.92
N LYS A 98 -10.06 7.16 4.13
CA LYS A 98 -10.74 5.89 4.42
C LYS A 98 -10.24 5.25 5.70
N VAL A 99 -8.92 5.27 5.94
CA VAL A 99 -8.30 4.73 7.16
C VAL A 99 -8.67 5.60 8.35
N LYS A 100 -8.64 6.94 8.24
CA LYS A 100 -9.11 7.85 9.29
C LYS A 100 -10.55 7.54 9.70
N LYS A 101 -11.43 7.31 8.72
CA LYS A 101 -12.83 6.91 8.99
C LYS A 101 -12.89 5.56 9.72
N ARG A 102 -12.05 4.59 9.33
CA ARG A 102 -11.98 3.28 9.99
C ARG A 102 -11.50 3.40 11.43
N LEU A 103 -10.44 4.20 11.67
CA LEU A 103 -9.92 4.49 13.01
C LEU A 103 -11.01 5.11 13.92
N LYS A 104 -11.74 6.10 13.40
CA LYS A 104 -12.85 6.72 14.13
C LYS A 104 -13.98 5.73 14.46
N SER A 105 -14.25 4.77 13.57
CA SER A 105 -15.28 3.75 13.85
C SER A 105 -14.86 2.72 14.90
N GLN A 106 -13.59 2.69 15.31
CA GLN A 106 -13.05 1.78 16.31
C GLN A 106 -13.62 2.06 17.70
N GLU A 107 -14.01 3.29 17.99
CA GLU A 107 -14.67 3.69 19.24
C GLU A 107 -15.97 2.90 19.51
N LEU A 108 -16.61 2.38 18.47
CA LEU A 108 -17.86 1.63 18.54
C LEU A 108 -17.70 0.14 18.21
N CYS A 109 -16.44 -0.33 18.05
CA CYS A 109 -16.14 -1.69 17.64
C CYS A 109 -15.61 -2.51 18.81
N ASP A 110 -16.18 -3.70 19.02
CA ASP A 110 -15.77 -4.62 20.09
C ASP A 110 -15.03 -5.88 19.59
N THR A 111 -15.03 -6.08 18.28
CA THR A 111 -14.63 -7.35 17.65
C THR A 111 -13.24 -7.32 17.04
N TRP A 112 -12.76 -6.12 16.69
CA TRP A 112 -11.55 -5.95 15.88
C TRP A 112 -10.53 -5.07 16.57
N PHE A 113 -9.27 -5.43 16.38
CA PHE A 113 -8.11 -4.55 16.56
C PHE A 113 -7.70 -3.96 15.22
N ILE A 114 -7.10 -2.79 15.25
CA ILE A 114 -6.45 -2.20 14.09
C ILE A 114 -4.95 -2.19 14.34
N LEU A 115 -4.18 -2.75 13.41
CA LEU A 115 -2.73 -2.62 13.37
C LEU A 115 -2.41 -1.54 12.34
N LEU A 116 -1.85 -0.42 12.77
CA LEU A 116 -1.48 0.71 11.92
C LEU A 116 0.04 0.78 11.83
N PHE A 117 0.59 0.50 10.65
CA PHE A 117 2.03 0.47 10.40
C PHE A 117 2.54 1.80 9.87
N THR A 118 3.66 2.26 10.42
CA THR A 118 4.34 3.49 10.01
C THR A 118 5.82 3.27 9.75
N CYS A 119 6.44 4.17 8.98
CA CYS A 119 7.88 4.26 8.80
C CYS A 119 8.29 5.72 8.87
N ASN A 120 9.11 6.11 9.85
CA ASN A 120 9.48 7.51 10.13
C ASN A 120 8.24 8.42 10.28
N GLN A 121 7.22 7.96 11.00
CA GLN A 121 5.93 8.63 11.19
C GLN A 121 5.05 8.74 9.92
N ASP A 122 5.47 8.22 8.79
CA ASP A 122 4.65 8.17 7.58
C ASP A 122 3.81 6.89 7.58
N PHE A 123 2.54 7.01 7.21
CA PHE A 123 1.64 5.87 7.06
C PHE A 123 2.14 4.92 5.97
N VAL A 124 2.22 3.63 6.29
CA VAL A 124 2.60 2.55 5.35
C VAL A 124 1.39 1.69 5.00
N SER A 125 0.76 1.09 6.00
CA SER A 125 -0.34 0.15 5.81
C SER A 125 -1.19 0.03 7.07
N TYR A 126 -2.32 -0.66 6.97
CA TYR A 126 -3.09 -1.08 8.14
C TYR A 126 -3.71 -2.46 7.91
N SER A 127 -3.97 -3.17 8.99
CA SER A 127 -4.68 -4.43 8.99
C SER A 127 -5.73 -4.47 10.10
N ASP A 128 -6.89 -5.07 9.81
CA ASP A 128 -7.87 -5.41 10.82
C ASP A 128 -7.60 -6.83 11.31
N ALA A 129 -7.42 -7.03 12.61
CA ALA A 129 -7.23 -8.33 13.24
C ALA A 129 -8.37 -8.63 14.21
N ARG A 130 -8.88 -9.87 14.19
CA ARG A 130 -9.96 -10.28 15.08
C ARG A 130 -9.46 -10.30 16.53
N ARG A 131 -10.29 -9.85 17.45
CA ARG A 131 -10.01 -9.85 18.89
C ARG A 131 -9.54 -11.21 19.41
N GLY A 132 -10.22 -12.31 19.02
CA GLY A 132 -9.82 -13.64 19.47
C GLY A 132 -8.42 -14.07 19.02
N ILE A 133 -7.92 -13.57 17.87
CA ILE A 133 -6.54 -13.79 17.42
C ILE A 133 -5.58 -12.99 18.30
N MET A 134 -5.87 -11.71 18.52
CA MET A 134 -5.01 -10.82 19.31
C MET A 134 -4.91 -11.25 20.76
N ASP A 135 -6.04 -11.63 21.37
CA ASP A 135 -6.09 -12.17 22.74
C ASP A 135 -5.33 -13.50 22.82
N GLY A 136 -5.48 -14.38 21.83
CA GLY A 136 -4.75 -15.66 21.75
C GLY A 136 -3.24 -15.49 21.63
N LEU A 137 -2.76 -14.42 20.97
CA LEU A 137 -1.36 -14.07 20.85
C LEU A 137 -0.82 -13.26 22.05
N GLY A 138 -1.67 -12.82 22.96
CA GLY A 138 -1.29 -11.94 24.06
C GLY A 138 -0.85 -10.54 23.61
N LEU A 139 -1.14 -10.17 22.35
CA LEU A 139 -0.87 -8.83 21.83
C LEU A 139 -1.95 -7.87 22.34
N LYS A 140 -1.53 -6.94 23.16
CA LYS A 140 -2.40 -5.89 23.75
C LYS A 140 -2.30 -4.60 22.93
N GLU A 141 -3.15 -3.64 23.30
CA GLU A 141 -3.02 -2.28 22.81
C GLU A 141 -1.64 -1.70 23.17
N GLY A 142 -1.05 -0.96 22.23
CA GLY A 142 0.25 -0.36 22.44
C GLY A 142 1.01 -0.06 21.16
N ILE A 143 2.28 0.26 21.34
CA ILE A 143 3.22 0.58 20.26
C ILE A 143 4.30 -0.49 20.27
N TYR A 144 4.58 -1.05 19.10
CA TYR A 144 5.53 -2.15 18.96
C TYR A 144 6.49 -1.88 17.79
N SER A 145 7.67 -2.52 17.86
CA SER A 145 8.68 -2.52 16.80
C SER A 145 8.70 -3.85 16.03
N PRO A 146 9.35 -3.90 14.87
CA PRO A 146 9.49 -5.14 14.08
C PRO A 146 10.13 -6.29 14.85
N GLU A 147 11.03 -5.99 15.79
CA GLU A 147 11.76 -6.97 16.60
C GLU A 147 10.92 -7.56 17.74
N THR A 148 9.72 -7.05 17.95
CA THR A 148 8.82 -7.56 19.01
C THR A 148 8.48 -9.02 18.74
N ILE A 149 8.85 -9.89 19.68
CA ILE A 149 8.50 -11.31 19.62
C ILE A 149 7.06 -11.50 20.08
N ILE A 150 6.28 -12.18 19.26
CA ILE A 150 4.91 -12.57 19.60
C ILE A 150 4.99 -13.74 20.58
N PRO A 151 4.43 -13.60 21.80
CA PRO A 151 4.42 -14.70 22.76
C PRO A 151 3.55 -15.84 22.23
N ILE A 152 4.08 -17.05 22.24
CA ILE A 152 3.29 -18.23 21.89
C ILE A 152 2.50 -18.65 23.13
N PRO A 153 1.18 -18.86 23.01
CA PRO A 153 0.39 -19.33 24.14
C PRO A 153 0.89 -20.72 24.54
N SER A 154 1.40 -20.82 25.78
CA SER A 154 1.94 -22.10 26.31
C SER A 154 0.86 -23.16 26.62
N ASN A 155 -0.39 -22.94 26.26
CA ASN A 155 -1.54 -23.76 26.65
C ASN A 155 -2.28 -24.31 25.43
N LEU A 156 -1.60 -25.14 24.64
CA LEU A 156 -2.23 -26.05 23.67
C LEU A 156 -1.94 -27.53 24.08
N ASP A 157 -2.02 -27.81 25.38
CA ASP A 157 -2.09 -29.19 25.88
C ASP A 157 -3.54 -29.68 25.95
#